data_f56afb0cf403c676c5624654c91af68f
#
_entry.id   f56afb0cf403c676c5624654c91af68f
#
_cell.length_a   1.000
_cell.length_b   1.000
_cell.length_c   1.000
_cell.angle_alpha   90.00
_cell.angle_beta   90.00
_cell.angle_gamma   90.00
#
_symmetry.space_group_name_H-M   'P 1'
#
loop_
_entity.id
_entity.type
_entity.pdbx_description
1 polymer ?
#
loop_
_entity_poly.entity_id
_entity_poly.type
_entity_poly.pdbx_seq_one_letter_code
_entity_poly.pdbx_strand_id
1 'polypeptide(L)'
;HQLETPINDVAYIVVDEEMSEREILRLKFIILFTMVISALFVGIEGYFLSRLLLKPVHLRIEKLNHFIKDSSHELNTPVAALMMSVSNLKQSSFKDVRVINHISISTKLISQIYNSLSYIAFHDIDEVFEESFDLALLIQESVSYFNEIAATKENTITAQLQTTFIHIDKSRIQKVIHNLLSNAIKYSYPKTTISVKLSEHLLTVTNKGIGISEENKKNIFKRFERRSTTVGGFGIGLDIVNSVCEMYHIKVWIESIPNKETTFYLQFPNV
;
A
#
# COMPACT_ATOMS: atom_id res chain seq x y z
N HIS A 1 -1.93 72.39 -84.54
CA HIS A 1 -1.26 72.19 -83.26
C HIS A 1 -2.12 71.28 -82.38
N GLN A 2 -1.90 70.03 -82.52
CA GLN A 2 -2.58 69.08 -81.70
C GLN A 2 -1.54 68.37 -80.80
N LEU A 3 -1.79 68.46 -79.50
CA LEU A 3 -1.08 67.69 -78.55
C LEU A 3 -1.86 66.40 -78.36
N GLU A 4 -1.30 65.32 -78.81
CA GLU A 4 -1.75 64.00 -78.48
C GLU A 4 -1.02 63.57 -77.23
N THR A 5 -1.80 63.28 -76.19
CA THR A 5 -1.33 62.66 -75.00
C THR A 5 -1.31 61.13 -75.23
N PRO A 6 -0.24 60.45 -74.84
CA PRO A 6 -0.23 59.01 -74.93
C PRO A 6 -0.93 58.39 -73.78
N ILE A 7 -1.64 57.42 -74.14
CA ILE A 7 -2.55 56.54 -73.38
C ILE A 7 -1.76 55.56 -72.57
N ASN A 8 -2.22 55.43 -71.34
CA ASN A 8 -2.20 54.25 -70.50
C ASN A 8 -1.37 53.05 -70.87
N ASP A 9 -0.21 52.90 -70.34
CA ASP A 9 0.43 51.59 -70.16
C ASP A 9 -0.20 50.86 -69.02
N VAL A 10 -1.20 50.05 -69.31
CA VAL A 10 -1.71 49.08 -68.29
C VAL A 10 -0.77 47.87 -68.35
N ALA A 11 0.13 47.80 -67.45
CA ALA A 11 0.96 46.61 -67.27
C ALA A 11 0.08 45.46 -66.70
N TYR A 12 -0.25 44.54 -67.55
CA TYR A 12 -0.86 43.28 -67.16
C TYR A 12 0.24 42.39 -66.53
N ILE A 13 0.19 42.18 -65.22
CA ILE A 13 0.96 41.10 -64.65
C ILE A 13 0.23 39.79 -64.96
N VAL A 14 0.66 39.13 -66.02
CA VAL A 14 0.24 37.76 -66.26
C VAL A 14 0.96 36.87 -65.26
N VAL A 15 0.28 36.52 -64.23
CA VAL A 15 0.74 35.48 -63.37
C VAL A 15 0.49 34.15 -64.10
N ASP A 16 1.56 33.57 -64.58
CA ASP A 16 1.53 32.26 -65.24
C ASP A 16 1.26 31.20 -64.15
N GLU A 17 0.01 30.82 -64.02
CA GLU A 17 -0.48 29.90 -62.98
C GLU A 17 -0.56 28.46 -63.52
N GLU A 18 0.12 28.12 -64.58
CA GLU A 18 0.25 26.73 -64.98
C GLU A 18 1.36 26.01 -64.21
N MET A 19 1.04 25.66 -62.98
CA MET A 19 1.83 24.62 -62.29
C MET A 19 1.78 23.35 -63.15
N SER A 20 2.94 22.90 -63.62
CA SER A 20 3.06 21.69 -64.39
C SER A 20 2.37 20.52 -63.70
N GLU A 21 1.60 19.69 -64.37
CA GLU A 21 0.94 18.50 -63.80
C GLU A 21 1.91 17.65 -62.97
N ARG A 22 3.19 17.66 -63.31
CA ARG A 22 4.25 16.99 -62.54
C ARG A 22 4.49 17.62 -61.17
N GLU A 23 4.38 18.93 -61.02
CA GLU A 23 4.53 19.64 -59.74
C GLU A 23 3.34 19.39 -58.85
N ILE A 24 2.13 19.36 -59.38
CA ILE A 24 0.90 19.02 -58.68
C ILE A 24 0.97 17.57 -58.16
N LEU A 25 1.43 16.63 -58.98
CA LEU A 25 1.64 15.24 -58.60
C LEU A 25 2.69 15.11 -57.47
N ARG A 26 3.79 15.86 -57.61
CA ARG A 26 4.86 15.90 -56.57
C ARG A 26 4.36 16.42 -55.23
N LEU A 27 3.58 17.49 -55.23
CA LEU A 27 2.94 18.05 -54.05
C LEU A 27 1.95 17.06 -53.41
N LYS A 28 1.11 16.41 -54.21
CA LYS A 28 0.20 15.36 -53.70
C LYS A 28 0.95 14.21 -53.05
N PHE A 29 2.06 13.77 -53.65
CA PHE A 29 2.91 12.73 -53.05
C PHE A 29 3.54 13.17 -51.74
N ILE A 30 4.05 14.40 -51.63
CA ILE A 30 4.65 14.94 -50.41
C ILE A 30 3.58 15.03 -49.32
N ILE A 31 2.38 15.54 -49.63
CA ILE A 31 1.28 15.64 -48.66
C ILE A 31 0.85 14.25 -48.21
N LEU A 32 0.68 13.29 -49.11
CA LEU A 32 0.31 11.92 -48.71
C LEU A 32 1.37 11.27 -47.86
N PHE A 33 2.65 11.43 -48.22
CA PHE A 33 3.78 10.88 -47.48
C PHE A 33 3.88 11.47 -46.05
N THR A 34 3.72 12.79 -45.93
CA THR A 34 3.72 13.46 -44.60
C THR A 34 2.52 13.05 -43.77
N MET A 35 1.33 12.87 -44.37
CA MET A 35 0.15 12.34 -43.64
C MET A 35 0.37 10.93 -43.14
N VAL A 36 0.97 10.04 -43.96
CA VAL A 36 1.26 8.66 -43.52
C VAL A 36 2.29 8.64 -42.39
N ILE A 37 3.36 9.44 -42.49
CA ILE A 37 4.37 9.52 -41.43
C ILE A 37 3.78 10.07 -40.14
N SER A 38 2.99 11.14 -40.21
CA SER A 38 2.36 11.71 -39.03
C SER A 38 1.35 10.74 -38.39
N ALA A 39 0.58 10.00 -39.19
CA ALA A 39 -0.33 8.97 -38.68
C ALA A 39 0.42 7.82 -37.97
N LEU A 40 1.54 7.37 -38.57
CA LEU A 40 2.41 6.38 -37.94
C LEU A 40 2.99 6.89 -36.60
N PHE A 41 3.46 8.13 -36.58
CA PHE A 41 4.03 8.74 -35.38
C PHE A 41 2.99 8.84 -34.26
N VAL A 42 1.78 9.36 -34.54
CA VAL A 42 0.67 9.43 -33.57
C VAL A 42 0.25 8.02 -33.12
N GLY A 43 0.23 7.04 -34.02
CA GLY A 43 -0.06 5.65 -33.66
C GLY A 43 0.96 5.04 -32.70
N ILE A 44 2.25 5.29 -32.94
CA ILE A 44 3.33 4.83 -32.07
C ILE A 44 3.27 5.53 -30.71
N GLU A 45 3.11 6.86 -30.68
CA GLU A 45 2.95 7.60 -29.43
C GLU A 45 1.73 7.13 -28.63
N GLY A 46 0.57 6.96 -29.29
CA GLY A 46 -0.64 6.45 -28.69
C GLY A 46 -0.46 5.05 -28.11
N TYR A 47 0.25 4.16 -28.81
CA TYR A 47 0.58 2.82 -28.32
C TYR A 47 1.46 2.87 -27.05
N PHE A 48 2.53 3.67 -27.07
CA PHE A 48 3.42 3.82 -25.91
C PHE A 48 2.72 4.47 -24.74
N LEU A 49 1.94 5.52 -24.96
CA LEU A 49 1.18 6.22 -23.94
C LEU A 49 0.11 5.30 -23.31
N SER A 50 -0.63 4.56 -24.15
CA SER A 50 -1.60 3.56 -23.69
C SER A 50 -0.93 2.50 -22.82
N ARG A 51 0.20 1.96 -23.25
CA ARG A 51 0.95 0.96 -22.49
C ARG A 51 1.50 1.51 -21.18
N LEU A 52 1.98 2.76 -21.17
CA LEU A 52 2.51 3.42 -19.99
C LEU A 52 1.43 3.71 -18.94
N LEU A 53 0.25 4.16 -19.39
CA LEU A 53 -0.86 4.55 -18.51
C LEU A 53 -1.75 3.38 -18.10
N LEU A 54 -2.10 2.49 -19.03
CA LEU A 54 -3.05 1.41 -18.75
C LEU A 54 -2.42 0.21 -18.04
N LYS A 55 -1.16 -0.11 -18.33
CA LYS A 55 -0.49 -1.25 -17.68
C LYS A 55 -0.43 -1.13 -16.15
N PRO A 56 -0.02 0.01 -15.55
CA PRO A 56 -0.02 0.15 -14.10
C PRO A 56 -1.43 0.12 -13.50
N VAL A 57 -2.44 0.64 -14.21
CA VAL A 57 -3.84 0.57 -13.77
C VAL A 57 -4.33 -0.88 -13.75
N HIS A 58 -4.08 -1.63 -14.82
CA HIS A 58 -4.45 -3.05 -14.90
C HIS A 58 -3.80 -3.88 -13.80
N LEU A 59 -2.50 -3.68 -13.56
CA LEU A 59 -1.78 -4.34 -12.47
C LEU A 59 -2.33 -3.97 -11.07
N ARG A 60 -2.80 -2.73 -10.89
CA ARG A 60 -3.44 -2.32 -9.63
C ARG A 60 -4.79 -3.01 -9.45
N ILE A 61 -5.61 -3.09 -10.50
CA ILE A 61 -6.91 -3.78 -10.47
C ILE A 61 -6.73 -5.28 -10.20
N GLU A 62 -5.78 -5.94 -10.84
CA GLU A 62 -5.48 -7.35 -10.63
C GLU A 62 -5.06 -7.61 -9.17
N LYS A 63 -4.14 -6.81 -8.64
CA LYS A 63 -3.73 -6.87 -7.24
C LYS A 63 -4.88 -6.61 -6.27
N LEU A 64 -5.77 -5.65 -6.58
CA LEU A 64 -6.97 -5.37 -5.79
C LEU A 64 -7.94 -6.56 -5.80
N ASN A 65 -8.15 -7.21 -6.95
CA ASN A 65 -9.00 -8.39 -7.07
C ASN A 65 -8.46 -9.58 -6.27
N HIS A 66 -7.14 -9.82 -6.32
CA HIS A 66 -6.49 -10.83 -5.48
C HIS A 66 -6.67 -10.52 -3.99
N PHE A 67 -6.48 -9.26 -3.61
CA PHE A 67 -6.67 -8.81 -2.25
C PHE A 67 -8.12 -9.00 -1.76
N ILE A 68 -9.14 -8.64 -2.54
CA ILE A 68 -10.55 -8.86 -2.19
C ILE A 68 -10.84 -10.35 -2.00
N LYS A 69 -10.31 -11.19 -2.89
CA LYS A 69 -10.47 -12.66 -2.80
C LYS A 69 -9.83 -13.20 -1.52
N ASP A 70 -8.59 -12.83 -1.24
CA ASP A 70 -7.87 -13.24 -0.04
C ASP A 70 -8.57 -12.73 1.24
N SER A 71 -9.05 -11.46 1.22
CA SER A 71 -9.81 -10.88 2.32
C SER A 71 -11.10 -11.64 2.61
N SER A 72 -11.81 -12.06 1.57
CA SER A 72 -13.03 -12.86 1.70
C SER A 72 -12.76 -14.20 2.36
N HIS A 73 -11.65 -14.86 2.02
CA HIS A 73 -11.25 -16.12 2.65
C HIS A 73 -10.82 -15.92 4.11
N GLU A 74 -10.05 -14.88 4.41
CA GLU A 74 -9.60 -14.59 5.78
C GLU A 74 -10.74 -14.09 6.69
N LEU A 75 -11.77 -13.44 6.14
CA LEU A 75 -12.97 -13.06 6.89
C LEU A 75 -13.83 -14.27 7.25
N ASN A 76 -13.96 -15.25 6.35
CA ASN A 76 -14.80 -16.41 6.60
C ASN A 76 -14.40 -17.21 7.84
N THR A 77 -13.09 -17.32 8.12
CA THR A 77 -12.57 -18.06 9.27
C THR A 77 -13.01 -17.48 10.62
N PRO A 78 -12.76 -16.19 10.94
CA PRO A 78 -13.19 -15.61 12.20
C PRO A 78 -14.73 -15.46 12.29
N VAL A 79 -15.41 -15.22 11.15
CA VAL A 79 -16.87 -15.18 11.12
C VAL A 79 -17.47 -16.55 11.46
N ALA A 80 -16.95 -17.64 10.88
CA ALA A 80 -17.39 -18.99 11.21
C ALA A 80 -17.13 -19.33 12.69
N ALA A 81 -15.95 -18.98 13.21
CA ALA A 81 -15.61 -19.17 14.63
C ALA A 81 -16.54 -18.36 15.55
N LEU A 82 -16.88 -17.13 15.16
CA LEU A 82 -17.85 -16.30 15.88
C LEU A 82 -19.25 -16.96 15.90
N MET A 83 -19.74 -17.40 14.73
CA MET A 83 -21.04 -18.06 14.61
C MET A 83 -21.11 -19.36 15.46
N MET A 84 -20.05 -20.17 15.43
CA MET A 84 -19.95 -21.38 16.26
C MET A 84 -19.95 -21.01 17.75
N SER A 85 -19.22 -19.98 18.14
CA SER A 85 -19.16 -19.52 19.54
C SER A 85 -20.51 -19.01 20.03
N VAL A 86 -21.22 -18.23 19.19
CA VAL A 86 -22.58 -17.77 19.52
C VAL A 86 -23.58 -18.95 19.60
N SER A 87 -23.46 -19.96 18.72
CA SER A 87 -24.28 -21.17 18.78
C SER A 87 -24.05 -21.95 20.09
N ASN A 88 -22.78 -22.09 20.50
CA ASN A 88 -22.42 -22.76 21.74
C ASN A 88 -22.94 -22.00 22.98
N LEU A 89 -22.95 -20.65 22.95
CA LEU A 89 -23.55 -19.85 24.01
C LEU A 89 -25.08 -20.06 24.17
N LYS A 90 -25.77 -20.32 23.06
CA LYS A 90 -27.21 -20.64 23.11
C LYS A 90 -27.51 -22.02 23.71
N GLN A 91 -26.54 -22.95 23.67
CA GLN A 91 -26.72 -24.32 24.15
C GLN A 91 -26.15 -24.55 25.55
N SER A 92 -25.22 -23.72 26.02
CA SER A 92 -24.59 -23.83 27.34
C SER A 92 -24.97 -22.69 28.26
N SER A 93 -24.97 -22.94 29.58
CA SER A 93 -25.13 -21.86 30.57
C SER A 93 -24.13 -20.71 30.30
N PHE A 94 -24.59 -19.48 30.32
CA PHE A 94 -23.95 -18.20 29.98
C PHE A 94 -22.56 -17.88 30.62
N LYS A 95 -21.82 -18.85 31.14
CA LYS A 95 -20.59 -18.65 31.91
C LYS A 95 -19.32 -19.33 31.35
N ASP A 96 -19.34 -19.82 30.09
CA ASP A 96 -18.10 -20.37 29.56
C ASP A 96 -17.17 -19.25 29.07
N VAL A 97 -16.22 -18.87 29.93
CA VAL A 97 -15.18 -17.85 29.66
C VAL A 97 -14.42 -18.14 28.34
N ARG A 98 -14.26 -19.41 27.98
CA ARG A 98 -13.58 -19.81 26.74
C ARG A 98 -14.37 -19.34 25.50
N VAL A 99 -15.69 -19.44 25.54
CA VAL A 99 -16.54 -19.02 24.41
C VAL A 99 -16.50 -17.50 24.26
N ILE A 100 -16.51 -16.76 25.36
CA ILE A 100 -16.38 -15.30 25.36
C ILE A 100 -15.03 -14.89 24.77
N ASN A 101 -13.94 -15.57 25.17
CA ASN A 101 -12.61 -15.31 24.63
C ASN A 101 -12.54 -15.59 23.10
N HIS A 102 -13.16 -16.67 22.62
CA HIS A 102 -13.23 -16.95 21.18
C HIS A 102 -14.00 -15.86 20.41
N ILE A 103 -15.09 -15.35 20.97
CA ILE A 103 -15.83 -14.22 20.39
C ILE A 103 -14.94 -12.98 20.34
N SER A 104 -14.27 -12.64 21.45
CA SER A 104 -13.35 -11.49 21.52
C SER A 104 -12.26 -11.58 20.46
N ILE A 105 -11.58 -12.72 20.36
CA ILE A 105 -10.52 -12.96 19.39
C ILE A 105 -11.04 -12.83 17.95
N SER A 106 -12.17 -13.46 17.63
CA SER A 106 -12.77 -13.41 16.30
C SER A 106 -13.13 -11.98 15.90
N THR A 107 -13.70 -11.21 16.83
CA THR A 107 -14.05 -9.80 16.61
C THR A 107 -12.79 -8.95 16.37
N LYS A 108 -11.71 -9.18 17.13
CA LYS A 108 -10.42 -8.49 16.94
C LYS A 108 -9.82 -8.77 15.56
N LEU A 109 -9.86 -10.03 15.09
CA LEU A 109 -9.39 -10.42 13.78
C LEU A 109 -10.22 -9.77 12.66
N ILE A 110 -11.53 -9.75 12.77
CA ILE A 110 -12.42 -9.06 11.80
C ILE A 110 -12.09 -7.57 11.75
N SER A 111 -11.89 -6.92 12.91
CA SER A 111 -11.52 -5.51 12.98
C SER A 111 -10.18 -5.22 12.30
N GLN A 112 -9.17 -6.10 12.44
CA GLN A 112 -7.89 -5.96 11.75
C GLN A 112 -8.05 -6.04 10.22
N ILE A 113 -8.87 -6.96 9.74
CA ILE A 113 -9.16 -7.10 8.32
C ILE A 113 -9.89 -5.86 7.79
N TYR A 114 -10.92 -5.38 8.51
CA TYR A 114 -11.64 -4.16 8.17
C TYR A 114 -10.70 -2.94 8.09
N ASN A 115 -9.82 -2.76 9.08
CA ASN A 115 -8.86 -1.65 9.08
C ASN A 115 -7.89 -1.72 7.90
N SER A 116 -7.48 -2.92 7.49
CA SER A 116 -6.64 -3.12 6.31
C SER A 116 -7.38 -2.78 5.02
N LEU A 117 -8.67 -3.16 4.92
CA LEU A 117 -9.57 -2.81 3.80
C LEU A 117 -9.80 -1.30 3.71
N SER A 118 -10.13 -0.68 4.83
CA SER A 118 -10.37 0.76 4.94
C SER A 118 -9.13 1.56 4.52
N TYR A 119 -7.95 1.13 4.96
CA TYR A 119 -6.69 1.77 4.57
C TYR A 119 -6.47 1.76 3.05
N ILE A 120 -6.79 0.63 2.37
CA ILE A 120 -6.63 0.56 0.92
C ILE A 120 -7.61 1.48 0.20
N ALA A 121 -8.84 1.56 0.70
CA ALA A 121 -9.92 2.30 0.05
C ALA A 121 -9.80 3.83 0.26
N PHE A 122 -9.30 4.27 1.42
CA PHE A 122 -9.45 5.66 1.88
C PHE A 122 -8.16 6.32 2.36
N HIS A 123 -7.03 5.66 2.30
CA HIS A 123 -5.78 6.13 2.90
C HIS A 123 -5.34 7.55 2.45
N ASP A 124 -5.76 7.99 1.25
CA ASP A 124 -5.41 9.31 0.71
C ASP A 124 -6.37 10.44 1.16
N ILE A 125 -7.45 10.11 1.90
CA ILE A 125 -8.56 11.04 2.21
C ILE A 125 -8.63 11.39 3.71
N ASP A 126 -7.98 10.60 4.57
CA ASP A 126 -8.06 10.79 6.02
C ASP A 126 -7.41 12.11 6.46
N GLU A 127 -8.17 12.98 7.14
CA GLU A 127 -7.63 14.14 7.82
C GLU A 127 -6.59 13.71 8.87
N VAL A 128 -5.52 14.50 8.98
CA VAL A 128 -4.42 14.23 9.91
C VAL A 128 -4.67 15.05 11.18
N PHE A 129 -4.77 14.36 12.32
CA PHE A 129 -4.90 14.98 13.64
C PHE A 129 -3.66 14.70 14.48
N GLU A 130 -2.74 15.66 14.51
CA GLU A 130 -1.53 15.54 15.33
C GLU A 130 -1.81 15.96 16.77
N GLU A 131 -1.37 15.15 17.72
CA GLU A 131 -1.47 15.39 19.15
C GLU A 131 -0.19 14.93 19.88
N SER A 132 0.08 15.53 21.03
CA SER A 132 1.18 15.09 21.91
C SER A 132 0.69 14.01 22.86
N PHE A 133 1.34 12.85 22.83
CA PHE A 133 0.99 11.72 23.71
C PHE A 133 2.23 10.91 24.09
N ASP A 134 2.09 10.10 25.17
CA ASP A 134 3.12 9.15 25.57
C ASP A 134 3.02 7.87 24.72
N LEU A 135 4.04 7.63 23.90
CA LEU A 135 4.15 6.46 23.04
C LEU A 135 4.20 5.16 23.86
N ALA A 136 4.78 5.18 25.06
CA ALA A 136 4.84 4.01 25.94
C ALA A 136 3.44 3.54 26.34
N LEU A 137 2.52 4.46 26.65
CA LEU A 137 1.14 4.12 26.99
C LEU A 137 0.41 3.51 25.79
N LEU A 138 0.55 4.07 24.59
CA LEU A 138 -0.05 3.53 23.38
C LEU A 138 0.44 2.12 23.05
N ILE A 139 1.75 1.87 23.24
CA ILE A 139 2.33 0.53 23.05
C ILE A 139 1.78 -0.44 24.11
N GLN A 140 1.68 -0.02 25.38
CA GLN A 140 1.14 -0.85 26.45
C GLN A 140 -0.32 -1.26 26.20
N GLU A 141 -1.16 -0.33 25.75
CA GLU A 141 -2.55 -0.60 25.36
C GLU A 141 -2.59 -1.61 24.20
N SER A 142 -1.73 -1.42 23.18
CA SER A 142 -1.63 -2.32 22.04
C SER A 142 -1.16 -3.72 22.46
N VAL A 143 -0.16 -3.84 23.32
CA VAL A 143 0.31 -5.12 23.86
C VAL A 143 -0.83 -5.83 24.62
N SER A 144 -1.57 -5.11 25.44
CA SER A 144 -2.73 -5.67 26.17
C SER A 144 -3.78 -6.21 25.20
N TYR A 145 -4.08 -5.48 24.13
CA TYR A 145 -5.00 -5.90 23.07
C TYR A 145 -4.55 -7.20 22.38
N PHE A 146 -3.25 -7.33 22.08
CA PHE A 146 -2.72 -8.48 21.33
C PHE A 146 -2.38 -9.68 22.19
N ASN A 147 -2.31 -9.58 23.51
CA ASN A 147 -2.00 -10.71 24.40
C ASN A 147 -2.97 -11.88 24.24
N GLU A 148 -4.29 -11.61 24.10
CA GLU A 148 -5.28 -12.67 23.86
C GLU A 148 -5.04 -13.40 22.54
N ILE A 149 -4.64 -12.67 21.49
CA ILE A 149 -4.34 -13.25 20.17
C ILE A 149 -3.04 -14.06 20.24
N ALA A 150 -2.01 -13.55 20.93
CA ALA A 150 -0.75 -14.26 21.12
C ALA A 150 -0.94 -15.58 21.90
N ALA A 151 -1.80 -15.58 22.90
CA ALA A 151 -2.13 -16.76 23.71
C ALA A 151 -2.72 -17.91 22.88
N THR A 152 -3.36 -17.66 21.71
CA THR A 152 -3.85 -18.71 20.82
C THR A 152 -2.74 -19.59 20.25
N LYS A 153 -1.51 -19.08 20.18
CA LYS A 153 -0.29 -19.81 19.80
C LYS A 153 0.59 -20.17 20.99
N GLU A 154 0.09 -20.00 22.21
CA GLU A 154 0.87 -20.12 23.44
C GLU A 154 2.08 -19.16 23.46
N ASN A 155 2.01 -18.06 22.74
CA ASN A 155 3.03 -17.02 22.74
C ASN A 155 2.74 -16.00 23.83
N THR A 156 3.81 -15.38 24.36
CA THR A 156 3.73 -14.27 25.32
C THR A 156 4.34 -13.01 24.73
N ILE A 157 3.78 -11.85 25.05
CA ILE A 157 4.37 -10.56 24.69
C ILE A 157 4.93 -9.92 25.95
N THR A 158 6.22 -9.59 25.94
CA THR A 158 6.88 -8.85 27.01
C THR A 158 7.18 -7.44 26.54
N ALA A 159 6.92 -6.45 27.40
CA ALA A 159 7.16 -5.04 27.09
C ALA A 159 8.11 -4.41 28.12
N GLN A 160 9.12 -3.68 27.64
CA GLN A 160 10.03 -2.84 28.41
C GLN A 160 9.97 -1.44 27.80
N LEU A 161 9.23 -0.53 28.44
CA LEU A 161 8.83 0.74 27.84
C LEU A 161 9.30 1.89 28.73
N GLN A 162 10.06 2.82 28.11
CA GLN A 162 10.43 4.09 28.71
C GLN A 162 9.43 5.16 28.23
N THR A 163 8.93 6.00 29.15
CA THR A 163 8.10 7.15 28.80
C THR A 163 8.74 7.98 27.72
N THR A 164 8.00 8.20 26.62
CA THR A 164 8.51 8.87 25.42
C THR A 164 7.37 9.67 24.80
N PHE A 165 7.44 10.99 24.87
CA PHE A 165 6.46 11.87 24.25
C PHE A 165 6.79 12.13 22.79
N ILE A 166 5.78 12.04 21.92
CA ILE A 166 5.86 12.35 20.49
C ILE A 166 4.66 13.21 20.09
N HIS A 167 4.81 14.01 19.00
CA HIS A 167 3.74 14.85 18.46
C HIS A 167 3.44 14.45 17.03
N ILE A 168 2.46 13.57 16.84
CA ILE A 168 2.04 13.01 15.56
C ILE A 168 0.61 12.48 15.68
N ASP A 169 0.01 12.01 14.57
CA ASP A 169 -1.31 11.38 14.59
C ASP A 169 -1.26 10.02 15.33
N LYS A 170 -1.89 9.98 16.51
CA LYS A 170 -1.96 8.81 17.38
C LYS A 170 -2.57 7.59 16.68
N SER A 171 -3.62 7.80 15.88
CA SER A 171 -4.33 6.72 15.18
C SER A 171 -3.45 6.04 14.13
N ARG A 172 -2.61 6.82 13.43
CA ARG A 172 -1.66 6.31 12.43
C ARG A 172 -0.54 5.51 13.09
N ILE A 173 0.00 5.99 14.21
CA ILE A 173 1.03 5.24 14.96
C ILE A 173 0.44 3.97 15.58
N GLN A 174 -0.79 4.01 16.06
CA GLN A 174 -1.48 2.81 16.53
C GLN A 174 -1.60 1.76 15.43
N LYS A 175 -1.93 2.16 14.19
CA LYS A 175 -1.95 1.25 13.02
C LYS A 175 -0.56 0.62 12.77
N VAL A 176 0.53 1.40 12.92
CA VAL A 176 1.91 0.89 12.80
C VAL A 176 2.19 -0.17 13.84
N ILE A 177 1.96 0.13 15.12
CA ILE A 177 2.20 -0.79 16.25
C ILE A 177 1.38 -2.07 16.08
N HIS A 178 0.10 -1.95 15.72
CA HIS A 178 -0.79 -3.10 15.49
C HIS A 178 -0.29 -3.99 14.35
N ASN A 179 0.21 -3.42 13.26
CA ASN A 179 0.76 -4.20 12.15
C ASN A 179 2.06 -4.94 12.55
N LEU A 180 2.93 -4.30 13.33
CA LEU A 180 4.16 -4.94 13.81
C LEU A 180 3.85 -6.08 14.79
N LEU A 181 2.94 -5.87 15.76
CA LEU A 181 2.54 -6.90 16.72
C LEU A 181 1.81 -8.07 16.04
N SER A 182 0.89 -7.77 15.14
CA SER A 182 0.19 -8.78 14.34
C SER A 182 1.18 -9.63 13.53
N ASN A 183 2.15 -9.00 12.86
CA ASN A 183 3.20 -9.71 12.12
C ASN A 183 4.08 -10.55 13.06
N ALA A 184 4.49 -10.00 14.20
CA ALA A 184 5.31 -10.73 15.16
C ALA A 184 4.59 -12.01 15.65
N ILE A 185 3.30 -11.93 16.00
CA ILE A 185 2.51 -13.11 16.41
C ILE A 185 2.36 -14.10 15.25
N LYS A 186 2.03 -13.60 14.07
CA LYS A 186 1.75 -14.39 12.88
C LYS A 186 2.94 -15.26 12.48
N TYR A 187 4.13 -14.69 12.45
CA TYR A 187 5.35 -15.33 11.97
C TYR A 187 6.21 -15.94 13.07
N SER A 188 5.79 -15.86 14.34
CA SER A 188 6.42 -16.55 15.45
C SER A 188 6.15 -18.05 15.43
N TYR A 189 7.12 -18.80 15.93
CA TYR A 189 6.88 -20.19 16.34
C TYR A 189 5.99 -20.22 17.60
N PRO A 190 5.17 -21.26 17.77
CA PRO A 190 4.41 -21.46 19.02
C PRO A 190 5.33 -21.51 20.24
N LYS A 191 4.79 -21.13 21.39
CA LYS A 191 5.49 -21.18 22.70
C LYS A 191 6.74 -20.31 22.76
N THR A 192 6.75 -19.19 22.02
CA THR A 192 7.87 -18.23 22.03
C THR A 192 7.44 -16.91 22.62
N THR A 193 8.45 -16.11 22.99
CA THR A 193 8.24 -14.75 23.52
C THR A 193 8.48 -13.72 22.44
N ILE A 194 7.55 -12.79 22.29
CA ILE A 194 7.68 -11.58 21.49
C ILE A 194 8.14 -10.46 22.43
N SER A 195 9.25 -9.80 22.12
CA SER A 195 9.81 -8.72 22.94
C SER A 195 9.55 -7.37 22.29
N VAL A 196 8.96 -6.44 23.06
CA VAL A 196 8.74 -5.04 22.67
C VAL A 196 9.55 -4.16 23.58
N LYS A 197 10.42 -3.30 23.02
CA LYS A 197 11.22 -2.37 23.83
C LYS A 197 11.10 -0.97 23.26
N LEU A 198 10.99 0.02 24.12
CA LEU A 198 11.04 1.42 23.77
C LEU A 198 12.05 2.11 24.69
N SER A 199 13.10 2.67 24.11
CA SER A 199 14.11 3.46 24.81
C SER A 199 14.72 4.48 23.85
N GLU A 200 14.99 5.68 24.33
CA GLU A 200 15.64 6.75 23.53
C GLU A 200 14.97 6.97 22.15
N HIS A 201 13.65 7.03 22.10
CA HIS A 201 12.85 7.14 20.87
C HIS A 201 13.01 5.96 19.89
N LEU A 202 13.65 4.87 20.29
CA LEU A 202 13.80 3.65 19.50
C LEU A 202 12.80 2.59 19.97
N LEU A 203 11.84 2.25 19.12
CA LEU A 203 10.96 1.11 19.31
C LEU A 203 11.55 -0.11 18.61
N THR A 204 11.66 -1.23 19.33
CA THR A 204 12.03 -2.52 18.77
C THR A 204 10.96 -3.56 19.03
N VAL A 205 10.63 -4.35 18.00
CA VAL A 205 9.71 -5.49 18.10
C VAL A 205 10.43 -6.72 17.58
N THR A 206 10.72 -7.66 18.49
CA THR A 206 11.50 -8.87 18.17
C THR A 206 10.62 -10.10 18.34
N ASN A 207 10.66 -10.99 17.37
CA ASN A 207 10.01 -12.29 17.46
C ASN A 207 10.93 -13.44 17.01
N LYS A 208 10.77 -14.62 17.64
CA LYS A 208 11.41 -15.87 17.22
C LYS A 208 10.49 -16.64 16.28
N GLY A 209 10.94 -16.88 15.05
CA GLY A 209 10.07 -17.46 14.02
C GLY A 209 10.80 -17.80 12.72
N ILE A 210 10.04 -17.86 11.63
CA ILE A 210 10.55 -18.25 10.32
C ILE A 210 11.64 -17.33 9.75
N GLY A 211 11.77 -16.11 10.27
CA GLY A 211 12.74 -15.14 9.79
C GLY A 211 12.48 -14.67 8.35
N ILE A 212 13.42 -13.86 7.84
CA ILE A 212 13.35 -13.25 6.51
C ILE A 212 14.71 -13.41 5.84
N SER A 213 14.75 -13.96 4.63
CA SER A 213 15.98 -14.10 3.84
C SER A 213 16.50 -12.75 3.32
N GLU A 214 17.80 -12.62 3.07
CA GLU A 214 18.42 -11.36 2.59
C GLU A 214 17.80 -10.84 1.29
N GLU A 215 17.50 -11.72 0.32
CA GLU A 215 16.85 -11.35 -0.93
C GLU A 215 15.52 -10.64 -0.70
N ASN A 216 14.92 -10.99 0.38
CA ASN A 216 13.57 -10.65 0.71
C ASN A 216 13.47 -9.39 1.56
N LYS A 217 14.47 -9.04 2.34
CA LYS A 217 14.46 -7.84 3.17
C LYS A 217 14.17 -6.55 2.37
N LYS A 218 14.65 -6.47 1.13
CA LYS A 218 14.45 -5.29 0.25
C LYS A 218 13.00 -5.10 -0.22
N ASN A 219 12.21 -6.18 -0.21
CA ASN A 219 10.88 -6.16 -0.82
C ASN A 219 9.71 -6.26 0.18
N ILE A 220 9.99 -6.54 1.46
CA ILE A 220 8.91 -6.76 2.46
C ILE A 220 8.02 -5.55 2.72
N PHE A 221 8.51 -4.36 2.45
CA PHE A 221 7.75 -3.11 2.57
C PHE A 221 6.93 -2.77 1.32
N LYS A 222 7.09 -3.55 0.23
CA LYS A 222 6.29 -3.33 -0.98
C LYS A 222 4.87 -3.86 -0.81
N ARG A 223 3.93 -3.08 -1.27
CA ARG A 223 2.49 -3.38 -1.22
C ARG A 223 2.17 -4.69 -1.94
N PHE A 224 1.36 -5.56 -1.31
CA PHE A 224 0.94 -6.87 -1.81
C PHE A 224 2.06 -7.91 -2.00
N GLU A 225 3.24 -7.68 -1.49
CA GLU A 225 4.30 -8.69 -1.46
C GLU A 225 3.99 -9.72 -0.36
N ARG A 226 3.72 -10.97 -0.79
CA ARG A 226 3.50 -12.13 0.11
C ARG A 226 4.50 -13.20 -0.24
N ARG A 227 5.04 -13.85 0.77
CA ARG A 227 6.06 -14.90 0.59
C ARG A 227 5.62 -16.28 0.92
N SER A 228 4.57 -16.39 1.69
CA SER A 228 4.00 -17.66 2.11
C SER A 228 2.52 -17.66 1.77
N THR A 229 2.12 -18.62 0.96
CA THR A 229 0.71 -18.93 0.72
C THR A 229 0.10 -19.68 1.89
N THR A 230 0.94 -20.24 2.77
CA THR A 230 0.52 -21.04 3.94
C THR A 230 0.19 -20.19 5.18
N VAL A 231 0.72 -18.97 5.29
CA VAL A 231 0.44 -18.08 6.42
C VAL A 231 -0.41 -16.93 5.91
N GLY A 232 -1.69 -16.88 6.28
CA GLY A 232 -2.69 -15.88 5.86
C GLY A 232 -2.22 -14.43 6.00
N GLY A 233 -2.89 -13.45 5.35
CA GLY A 233 -2.64 -12.00 5.45
C GLY A 233 -2.48 -11.32 4.10
N PHE A 234 -2.69 -10.01 4.09
CA PHE A 234 -2.92 -9.24 2.86
C PHE A 234 -1.66 -8.66 2.20
N GLY A 235 -0.48 -8.78 2.85
CA GLY A 235 0.75 -8.14 2.35
C GLY A 235 0.72 -6.61 2.36
N ILE A 236 -0.11 -6.02 3.21
CA ILE A 236 -0.32 -4.57 3.30
C ILE A 236 0.21 -4.00 4.61
N GLY A 237 0.28 -4.82 5.65
CA GLY A 237 0.65 -4.34 6.98
C GLY A 237 2.00 -3.62 7.02
N LEU A 238 3.01 -4.11 6.31
CA LEU A 238 4.31 -3.44 6.23
C LEU A 238 4.33 -2.26 5.26
N ASP A 239 3.46 -2.21 4.26
CA ASP A 239 3.23 -1.02 3.43
C ASP A 239 2.64 0.12 4.29
N ILE A 240 1.67 -0.19 5.17
CA ILE A 240 1.15 0.78 6.16
C ILE A 240 2.28 1.31 7.05
N VAL A 241 3.11 0.41 7.59
CA VAL A 241 4.26 0.80 8.42
C VAL A 241 5.18 1.75 7.65
N ASN A 242 5.56 1.39 6.42
CA ASN A 242 6.46 2.21 5.61
C ASN A 242 5.87 3.58 5.29
N SER A 243 4.61 3.62 4.82
CA SER A 243 3.93 4.87 4.43
C SER A 243 3.80 5.85 5.61
N VAL A 244 3.43 5.35 6.80
CA VAL A 244 3.34 6.19 8.00
C VAL A 244 4.74 6.63 8.45
N CYS A 245 5.73 5.74 8.42
CA CYS A 245 7.10 6.08 8.77
C CYS A 245 7.69 7.14 7.84
N GLU A 246 7.46 7.05 6.53
CA GLU A 246 7.87 8.07 5.56
C GLU A 246 7.19 9.42 5.84
N MET A 247 5.89 9.43 6.12
CA MET A 247 5.11 10.64 6.40
C MET A 247 5.64 11.42 7.61
N TYR A 248 6.04 10.72 8.68
CA TYR A 248 6.52 11.31 9.93
C TYR A 248 8.04 11.26 10.10
N HIS A 249 8.79 10.99 9.03
CA HIS A 249 10.25 10.90 9.05
C HIS A 249 10.80 9.91 10.11
N ILE A 250 10.02 8.85 10.42
CA ILE A 250 10.44 7.77 11.30
C ILE A 250 11.33 6.83 10.50
N LYS A 251 12.56 6.60 10.97
CA LYS A 251 13.47 5.67 10.31
C LYS A 251 13.07 4.24 10.67
N VAL A 252 12.77 3.42 9.67
CA VAL A 252 12.40 2.01 9.84
C VAL A 252 13.42 1.10 9.16
N TRP A 253 13.83 0.02 9.87
CA TRP A 253 14.67 -1.05 9.31
C TRP A 253 14.41 -2.37 10.01
N ILE A 254 15.01 -3.43 9.48
CA ILE A 254 14.88 -4.78 10.02
C ILE A 254 16.22 -5.49 10.10
N GLU A 255 16.34 -6.33 11.11
CA GLU A 255 17.35 -7.38 11.20
C GLU A 255 16.63 -8.71 11.32
N SER A 256 17.06 -9.69 10.53
CA SER A 256 16.44 -11.00 10.56
C SER A 256 17.41 -12.09 10.17
N ILE A 257 17.31 -13.19 10.90
CA ILE A 257 18.05 -14.43 10.64
C ILE A 257 17.00 -15.50 10.29
N PRO A 258 17.03 -16.09 9.09
CA PRO A 258 16.09 -17.14 8.68
C PRO A 258 16.01 -18.28 9.71
N ASN A 259 14.78 -18.74 10.00
CA ASN A 259 14.45 -19.78 10.98
C ASN A 259 14.90 -19.51 12.43
N LYS A 260 15.20 -18.25 12.76
CA LYS A 260 15.64 -17.87 14.10
C LYS A 260 14.81 -16.71 14.66
N GLU A 261 15.04 -15.51 14.14
CA GLU A 261 14.40 -14.31 14.69
C GLU A 261 14.29 -13.18 13.68
N THR A 262 13.38 -12.26 13.94
CA THR A 262 13.22 -10.99 13.22
C THR A 262 13.03 -9.88 14.22
N THR A 263 13.75 -8.78 14.04
CA THR A 263 13.58 -7.54 14.80
C THR A 263 13.25 -6.40 13.86
N PHE A 264 12.16 -5.72 14.10
CA PHE A 264 11.82 -4.44 13.50
C PHE A 264 12.28 -3.32 14.41
N TYR A 265 12.86 -2.29 13.80
CA TYR A 265 13.34 -1.10 14.48
C TYR A 265 12.63 0.13 13.91
N LEU A 266 12.13 0.99 14.78
CA LEU A 266 11.55 2.28 14.45
C LEU A 266 12.19 3.36 15.29
N GLN A 267 12.96 4.24 14.66
CA GLN A 267 13.55 5.40 15.32
C GLN A 267 12.68 6.62 15.06
N PHE A 268 12.02 7.10 16.10
CA PHE A 268 11.23 8.32 16.07
C PHE A 268 12.14 9.55 16.11
N PRO A 269 11.79 10.65 15.42
CA PRO A 269 12.53 11.89 15.52
C PRO A 269 12.48 12.43 16.97
N ASN A 270 13.56 13.04 17.41
CA ASN A 270 13.54 13.82 18.64
C ASN A 270 12.73 15.09 18.37
N VAL A 271 11.71 15.33 19.19
CA VAL A 271 10.89 16.57 19.12
C VAL A 271 11.66 17.74 19.70
#